data_d3d2cdd7b945273b7c6a3fb209bba7cc
#
_entry.id   d3d2cdd7b945273b7c6a3fb209bba7cc
#
_cell.length_a   1.000
_cell.length_b   1.000
_cell.length_c   1.000
_cell.angle_alpha   90.00
_cell.angle_beta   90.00
_cell.angle_gamma   90.00
#
_symmetry.space_group_name_H-M   'P 1'
#
loop_
_entity.id
_entity.type
_entity.pdbx_description
1 polymer ?
#
loop_
_entity_poly.entity_id
_entity_poly.type
_entity_poly.pdbx_seq_one_letter_code
_entity_poly.pdbx_strand_id
1 'polypeptide(L)'
;MMLNPLLHRHAWNSAWLTNVRIFIALCGTAALPWWLGEAKLTIPLTLGVVAAALTDLDDRLTGRLRNLLITLVSFFIASASVELLFPWPWLFAAGLTVSTIGFILLGGLGQRYATIAFGALLIAIYTMLGVSLYEHWYQQPLLLLAGAVWYNLLTLAGHLLFPVRPLQENLARCYEQLAHYLEIKSRFFDPDIEDENQVPMMELAMANSQLVATLNQTKASLLTRLRGDRGQRSTRRTLHYYFVAQDIHERASSSHIQYQTLRDTFRYSDVMFRFQRLLSMQSQACQQLARSVLLRTPYQHDPRFERAFTHLDAALDRTAAAGGSASEIKAVRFLVANLKAIDAQLATIESEQPFTQADASESEHSLADDSLNGFSDVWFRLTRNLTPQSALFRHAVRMSVVLCVGYAFIQFTGLNHGYWILLTSLFVCQPNYNATRHRLTLRIIGTLAGVAVGIPVLYFVPSLEGQLVLIVITGVLFFVFRTVQYAHATLFITLLVLLCXXTHLIN
;
A
#
# COMPACT_ATOMS: atom_id res chain seq x y z
N MET A 1 -9.29 6.92 -33.83
CA MET A 1 -10.15 7.47 -32.79
C MET A 1 -9.23 8.06 -31.69
N MET A 2 -9.06 9.39 -31.74
CA MET A 2 -8.16 10.09 -30.80
C MET A 2 -8.89 10.31 -29.47
N LEU A 3 -8.64 9.42 -28.51
CA LEU A 3 -9.07 9.65 -27.15
C LEU A 3 -8.37 10.90 -26.60
N ASN A 4 -9.15 11.77 -25.98
CA ASN A 4 -8.71 13.02 -25.36
C ASN A 4 -7.42 12.80 -24.54
N PRO A 5 -6.37 13.61 -24.73
CA PRO A 5 -5.11 13.43 -24.03
C PRO A 5 -5.24 13.44 -22.50
N LEU A 6 -6.28 14.10 -21.97
CA LEU A 6 -6.57 14.08 -20.53
C LEU A 6 -7.01 12.69 -20.06
N LEU A 7 -7.83 11.99 -20.88
CA LEU A 7 -8.24 10.62 -20.57
C LEU A 7 -7.05 9.66 -20.63
N HIS A 8 -6.12 9.88 -21.58
CA HIS A 8 -4.90 9.08 -21.67
C HIS A 8 -4.02 9.23 -20.43
N ARG A 9 -3.90 10.46 -19.92
CA ARG A 9 -3.09 10.75 -18.74
C ARG A 9 -3.66 10.07 -17.49
N HIS A 10 -4.97 10.05 -17.34
CA HIS A 10 -5.65 9.46 -16.16
C HIS A 10 -5.83 7.95 -16.29
N ALA A 11 -5.96 7.42 -17.50
CA ALA A 11 -6.11 5.97 -17.73
C ALA A 11 -4.86 5.18 -17.35
N TRP A 12 -3.71 5.84 -17.19
CA TRP A 12 -2.46 5.20 -16.75
C TRP A 12 -2.27 5.24 -15.23
N ASN A 13 -3.16 5.92 -14.50
CA ASN A 13 -3.08 6.04 -13.04
C ASN A 13 -3.95 4.95 -12.39
N SER A 14 -3.30 3.97 -11.74
CA SER A 14 -4.00 2.84 -11.11
C SER A 14 -4.90 3.29 -9.96
N ALA A 15 -4.54 4.34 -9.23
CA ALA A 15 -5.36 4.88 -8.14
C ALA A 15 -6.67 5.46 -8.68
N TRP A 16 -6.61 6.21 -9.79
CA TRP A 16 -7.79 6.77 -10.45
C TRP A 16 -8.71 5.65 -10.97
N LEU A 17 -8.13 4.63 -11.62
CA LEU A 17 -8.89 3.48 -12.13
C LEU A 17 -9.57 2.71 -10.99
N THR A 18 -8.89 2.54 -9.85
CA THR A 18 -9.46 1.90 -8.66
C THR A 18 -10.65 2.72 -8.13
N ASN A 19 -10.52 4.04 -8.08
CA ASN A 19 -11.60 4.93 -7.61
C ASN A 19 -12.81 4.88 -8.54
N VAL A 20 -12.59 4.84 -9.86
CA VAL A 20 -13.66 4.70 -10.86
C VAL A 20 -14.35 3.34 -10.72
N ARG A 21 -13.58 2.29 -10.51
CA ARG A 21 -14.11 0.92 -10.27
C ARG A 21 -15.00 0.88 -9.04
N ILE A 22 -14.55 1.47 -7.93
CA ILE A 22 -15.31 1.55 -6.68
C ILE A 22 -16.60 2.35 -6.90
N PHE A 23 -16.51 3.47 -7.63
CA PHE A 23 -17.69 4.27 -7.97
C PHE A 23 -18.72 3.44 -8.75
N ILE A 24 -18.30 2.71 -9.79
CA ILE A 24 -19.20 1.86 -10.59
C ILE A 24 -19.78 0.74 -9.71
N ALA A 25 -18.96 0.12 -8.86
CA ALA A 25 -19.41 -0.96 -7.97
C ALA A 25 -20.48 -0.45 -7.00
N LEU A 26 -20.27 0.69 -6.37
CA LEU A 26 -21.23 1.28 -5.42
C LEU A 26 -22.51 1.75 -6.13
N CYS A 27 -22.39 2.30 -7.34
CA CYS A 27 -23.56 2.66 -8.15
C CYS A 27 -24.42 1.42 -8.45
N GLY A 28 -23.78 0.29 -8.80
CA GLY A 28 -24.49 -0.95 -9.06
C GLY A 28 -25.22 -1.49 -7.83
N THR A 29 -24.55 -1.46 -6.67
CA THR A 29 -25.17 -1.95 -5.41
C THR A 29 -26.24 -1.02 -4.86
N ALA A 30 -26.27 0.24 -5.28
CA ALA A 30 -27.34 1.18 -4.92
C ALA A 30 -28.48 1.13 -5.93
N ALA A 31 -28.17 1.11 -7.23
CA ALA A 31 -29.16 1.20 -8.30
C ALA A 31 -30.01 -0.06 -8.44
N LEU A 32 -29.40 -1.25 -8.37
CA LEU A 32 -30.13 -2.51 -8.57
C LEU A 32 -31.19 -2.74 -7.49
N PRO A 33 -30.90 -2.63 -6.17
CA PRO A 33 -31.94 -2.75 -5.15
C PRO A 33 -33.02 -1.67 -5.26
N TRP A 34 -32.64 -0.44 -5.63
CA TRP A 34 -33.62 0.64 -5.84
C TRP A 34 -34.59 0.29 -6.96
N TRP A 35 -34.06 -0.23 -8.09
CA TRP A 35 -34.86 -0.63 -9.25
C TRP A 35 -35.80 -1.79 -8.92
N LEU A 36 -35.34 -2.74 -8.07
CA LEU A 36 -36.14 -3.89 -7.61
C LEU A 36 -37.14 -3.52 -6.53
N GLY A 37 -37.05 -2.32 -5.96
CA GLY A 37 -37.89 -1.88 -4.85
C GLY A 37 -37.54 -2.52 -3.51
N GLU A 38 -36.34 -3.09 -3.38
CA GLU A 38 -35.87 -3.81 -2.19
C GLU A 38 -34.62 -3.13 -1.63
N ALA A 39 -34.78 -1.94 -1.05
CA ALA A 39 -33.66 -1.12 -0.56
C ALA A 39 -32.80 -1.84 0.49
N LYS A 40 -33.38 -2.83 1.21
CA LYS A 40 -32.65 -3.63 2.23
C LYS A 40 -31.44 -4.36 1.66
N LEU A 41 -31.50 -4.73 0.37
CA LEU A 41 -30.41 -5.45 -0.30
C LEU A 41 -29.17 -4.59 -0.50
N THR A 42 -29.30 -3.27 -0.47
CA THR A 42 -28.18 -2.32 -0.65
C THR A 42 -27.10 -2.52 0.42
N ILE A 43 -27.52 -2.75 1.68
CA ILE A 43 -26.58 -2.83 2.82
C ILE A 43 -25.61 -4.01 2.65
N PRO A 44 -26.06 -5.27 2.53
CA PRO A 44 -25.08 -6.37 2.40
C PRO A 44 -24.31 -6.34 1.08
N LEU A 45 -24.95 -5.90 -0.01
CA LEU A 45 -24.25 -5.79 -1.29
C LEU A 45 -23.13 -4.75 -1.21
N THR A 46 -23.41 -3.57 -0.64
CA THR A 46 -22.40 -2.51 -0.47
C THR A 46 -21.29 -2.96 0.48
N LEU A 47 -21.62 -3.62 1.58
CA LEU A 47 -20.63 -4.12 2.53
C LEU A 47 -19.75 -5.21 1.90
N GLY A 48 -20.32 -6.04 1.04
CA GLY A 48 -19.59 -7.04 0.27
C GLY A 48 -18.58 -6.38 -0.69
N VAL A 49 -18.99 -5.33 -1.38
CA VAL A 49 -18.12 -4.54 -2.26
C VAL A 49 -16.98 -3.91 -1.44
N VAL A 50 -17.28 -3.31 -0.29
CA VAL A 50 -16.28 -2.67 0.57
C VAL A 50 -15.28 -3.71 1.06
N ALA A 51 -15.74 -4.88 1.53
CA ALA A 51 -14.84 -5.95 1.98
C ALA A 51 -13.95 -6.45 0.86
N ALA A 52 -14.50 -6.66 -0.33
CA ALA A 52 -13.74 -7.10 -1.50
C ALA A 52 -12.71 -6.05 -1.92
N ALA A 53 -13.08 -4.77 -1.90
CA ALA A 53 -12.17 -3.66 -2.25
C ALA A 53 -11.03 -3.53 -1.23
N LEU A 54 -11.31 -3.79 0.04
CA LEU A 54 -10.29 -3.74 1.10
C LEU A 54 -9.31 -4.92 1.01
N THR A 55 -9.73 -6.04 0.40
CA THR A 55 -8.88 -7.24 0.23
C THR A 55 -8.26 -7.34 -1.16
N ASP A 56 -8.48 -6.34 -2.02
CA ASP A 56 -7.97 -6.37 -3.39
C ASP A 56 -6.44 -6.18 -3.39
N LEU A 57 -5.73 -7.14 -3.99
CA LEU A 57 -4.28 -7.09 -4.20
C LEU A 57 -3.99 -7.30 -5.68
N ASP A 58 -3.00 -6.57 -6.18
CA ASP A 58 -2.57 -6.73 -7.56
C ASP A 58 -1.95 -8.11 -7.77
N ASP A 59 -2.41 -8.79 -8.83
CA ASP A 59 -1.91 -10.10 -9.22
C ASP A 59 -2.18 -10.30 -10.71
N ARG A 60 -1.52 -11.29 -11.29
CA ARG A 60 -1.81 -11.73 -12.65
C ARG A 60 -3.16 -12.46 -12.68
N LEU A 61 -3.71 -12.67 -13.88
CA LEU A 61 -5.06 -13.19 -14.07
C LEU A 61 -5.30 -14.53 -13.34
N THR A 62 -4.39 -15.49 -13.47
CA THR A 62 -4.52 -16.79 -12.79
C THR A 62 -4.45 -16.65 -11.28
N GLY A 63 -3.58 -15.78 -10.78
CA GLY A 63 -3.49 -15.47 -9.36
C GLY A 63 -4.75 -14.79 -8.85
N ARG A 64 -5.32 -13.85 -9.63
CA ARG A 64 -6.57 -13.17 -9.29
C ARG A 64 -7.73 -14.14 -9.16
N LEU A 65 -7.85 -15.10 -10.09
CA LEU A 65 -8.93 -16.11 -10.05
C LEU A 65 -8.79 -17.03 -8.83
N ARG A 66 -7.57 -17.48 -8.54
CA ARG A 66 -7.30 -18.30 -7.35
C ARG A 66 -7.60 -17.52 -6.07
N ASN A 67 -7.16 -16.26 -5.99
CA ASN A 67 -7.40 -15.40 -4.83
C ASN A 67 -8.88 -15.12 -4.65
N LEU A 68 -9.61 -14.91 -5.74
CA LEU A 68 -11.06 -14.73 -5.71
C LEU A 68 -11.74 -15.95 -5.12
N LEU A 69 -11.37 -17.15 -5.56
CA LEU A 69 -11.96 -18.39 -5.03
C LEU A 69 -11.68 -18.52 -3.53
N ILE A 70 -10.43 -18.33 -3.10
CA ILE A 70 -10.05 -18.41 -1.67
C ILE A 70 -10.81 -17.35 -0.87
N THR A 71 -10.91 -16.12 -1.39
CA THR A 71 -11.64 -15.01 -0.74
C THR A 71 -13.13 -15.36 -0.59
N LEU A 72 -13.77 -15.84 -1.63
CA LEU A 72 -15.20 -16.19 -1.60
C LEU A 72 -15.47 -17.32 -0.62
N VAL A 73 -14.64 -18.36 -0.61
CA VAL A 73 -14.77 -19.49 0.34
C VAL A 73 -14.57 -18.98 1.77
N SER A 74 -13.56 -18.15 2.02
CA SER A 74 -13.30 -17.58 3.36
C SER A 74 -14.43 -16.69 3.82
N PHE A 75 -14.95 -15.85 2.93
CA PHE A 75 -16.10 -14.95 3.24
C PHE A 75 -17.35 -15.77 3.55
N PHE A 76 -17.60 -16.82 2.77
CA PHE A 76 -18.77 -17.69 3.01
C PHE A 76 -18.66 -18.41 4.35
N ILE A 77 -17.49 -18.98 4.66
CA ILE A 77 -17.26 -19.68 5.94
C ILE A 77 -17.45 -18.69 7.11
N ALA A 78 -16.85 -17.51 7.00
CA ALA A 78 -16.97 -16.49 8.06
C ALA A 78 -18.42 -16.08 8.29
N SER A 79 -19.16 -15.75 7.23
CA SER A 79 -20.52 -15.28 7.32
C SER A 79 -21.48 -16.40 7.79
N ALA A 80 -21.39 -17.58 7.20
CA ALA A 80 -22.24 -18.73 7.56
C ALA A 80 -21.99 -19.16 9.00
N SER A 81 -20.73 -19.15 9.46
CA SER A 81 -20.39 -19.48 10.85
C SER A 81 -21.07 -18.54 11.84
N VAL A 82 -21.08 -17.23 11.53
CA VAL A 82 -21.75 -16.23 12.36
C VAL A 82 -23.27 -16.52 12.42
N GLU A 83 -23.90 -16.71 11.26
CA GLU A 83 -25.34 -16.96 11.19
C GLU A 83 -25.75 -18.22 11.96
N LEU A 84 -24.96 -19.29 11.85
CA LEU A 84 -25.28 -20.57 12.48
C LEU A 84 -25.01 -20.58 13.99
N LEU A 85 -23.96 -19.90 14.45
CA LEU A 85 -23.55 -19.90 15.86
C LEU A 85 -24.20 -18.77 16.68
N PHE A 86 -24.71 -17.74 16.03
CA PHE A 86 -25.22 -16.53 16.70
C PHE A 86 -26.30 -16.82 17.76
N PRO A 87 -27.25 -17.78 17.57
CA PRO A 87 -28.25 -18.06 18.59
C PRO A 87 -27.72 -18.60 19.93
N TRP A 88 -26.48 -19.10 19.95
CA TRP A 88 -25.89 -19.67 21.16
C TRP A 88 -24.69 -18.79 21.61
N PRO A 89 -24.91 -17.86 22.58
CA PRO A 89 -23.87 -16.86 22.93
C PRO A 89 -22.50 -17.46 23.32
N TRP A 90 -22.49 -18.53 24.13
CA TRP A 90 -21.24 -19.15 24.57
C TRP A 90 -20.50 -19.84 23.42
N LEU A 91 -21.23 -20.54 22.60
CA LEU A 91 -20.69 -21.21 21.43
C LEU A 91 -20.17 -20.18 20.41
N PHE A 92 -20.91 -19.08 20.26
CA PHE A 92 -20.52 -17.97 19.39
C PHE A 92 -19.23 -17.31 19.88
N ALA A 93 -19.10 -17.05 21.20
CA ALA A 93 -17.89 -16.47 21.79
C ALA A 93 -16.67 -17.38 21.58
N ALA A 94 -16.85 -18.70 21.76
CA ALA A 94 -15.77 -19.67 21.50
C ALA A 94 -15.39 -19.68 20.01
N GLY A 95 -16.37 -19.68 19.12
CA GLY A 95 -16.15 -19.63 17.68
C GLY A 95 -15.46 -18.35 17.23
N LEU A 96 -15.85 -17.21 17.82
CA LEU A 96 -15.24 -15.90 17.55
C LEU A 96 -13.77 -15.91 17.95
N THR A 97 -13.45 -16.47 19.12
CA THR A 97 -12.06 -16.61 19.61
C THR A 97 -11.21 -17.46 18.64
N VAL A 98 -11.71 -18.66 18.33
CA VAL A 98 -11.01 -19.60 17.46
C VAL A 98 -10.80 -19.02 16.06
N SER A 99 -11.84 -18.45 15.47
CA SER A 99 -11.78 -17.89 14.12
C SER A 99 -10.87 -16.67 14.05
N THR A 100 -10.91 -15.78 15.06
CA THR A 100 -10.03 -14.60 15.11
C THR A 100 -8.57 -15.02 15.17
N ILE A 101 -8.23 -15.94 16.07
CA ILE A 101 -6.87 -16.45 16.19
C ILE A 101 -6.46 -17.14 14.90
N GLY A 102 -7.32 -18.00 14.35
CA GLY A 102 -7.05 -18.74 13.13
C GLY A 102 -6.83 -17.85 11.93
N PHE A 103 -7.70 -16.87 11.71
CA PHE A 103 -7.57 -15.95 10.57
C PHE A 103 -6.33 -15.06 10.69
N ILE A 104 -6.01 -14.56 11.89
CA ILE A 104 -4.82 -13.71 12.08
C ILE A 104 -3.54 -14.54 11.87
N LEU A 105 -3.49 -15.78 12.39
CA LEU A 105 -2.34 -16.67 12.18
C LEU A 105 -2.19 -17.07 10.70
N LEU A 106 -3.28 -17.13 9.97
CA LEU A 106 -3.24 -17.37 8.51
C LEU A 106 -2.46 -16.26 7.79
N GLY A 107 -2.44 -15.06 8.35
CA GLY A 107 -1.64 -13.94 7.86
C GLY A 107 -0.13 -14.19 7.91
N GLY A 108 0.32 -15.14 8.72
CA GLY A 108 1.73 -15.57 8.76
C GLY A 108 2.18 -16.31 7.51
N LEU A 109 1.25 -16.75 6.66
CA LEU A 109 1.56 -17.44 5.39
C LEU A 109 1.98 -16.46 4.28
N GLY A 110 1.70 -15.17 4.44
CA GLY A 110 2.05 -14.16 3.46
C GLY A 110 1.07 -13.00 3.44
N GLN A 111 1.44 -11.92 2.76
CA GLN A 111 0.63 -10.70 2.67
C GLN A 111 -0.76 -10.95 2.08
N ARG A 112 -0.83 -11.82 1.07
CA ARG A 112 -2.11 -12.20 0.42
C ARG A 112 -3.08 -12.80 1.44
N TYR A 113 -2.60 -13.76 2.23
CA TYR A 113 -3.43 -14.45 3.22
C TYR A 113 -3.79 -13.53 4.40
N ALA A 114 -2.91 -12.61 4.77
CA ALA A 114 -3.19 -11.60 5.80
C ALA A 114 -4.37 -10.71 5.36
N THR A 115 -4.37 -10.29 4.11
CA THR A 115 -5.42 -9.43 3.55
C THR A 115 -6.76 -10.18 3.48
N ILE A 116 -6.75 -11.43 3.01
CA ILE A 116 -7.97 -12.27 2.93
C ILE A 116 -8.51 -12.54 4.35
N ALA A 117 -7.64 -12.81 5.32
CA ALA A 117 -8.02 -13.06 6.70
C ALA A 117 -8.68 -11.83 7.33
N PHE A 118 -8.12 -10.63 7.10
CA PHE A 118 -8.71 -9.37 7.53
C PHE A 118 -10.11 -9.20 6.94
N GLY A 119 -10.26 -9.46 5.64
CA GLY A 119 -11.54 -9.40 4.95
C GLY A 119 -12.57 -10.40 5.52
N ALA A 120 -12.13 -11.61 5.87
CA ALA A 120 -13.00 -12.63 6.47
C ALA A 120 -13.51 -12.17 7.85
N LEU A 121 -12.64 -11.60 8.69
CA LEU A 121 -13.03 -11.01 9.98
C LEU A 121 -14.01 -9.85 9.78
N LEU A 122 -13.77 -9.02 8.78
CA LEU A 122 -14.63 -7.89 8.43
C LEU A 122 -16.03 -8.39 8.03
N ILE A 123 -16.09 -9.42 7.19
CA ILE A 123 -17.34 -10.04 6.75
C ILE A 123 -18.09 -10.66 7.95
N ALA A 124 -17.38 -11.30 8.88
CA ALA A 124 -17.99 -11.85 10.10
C ALA A 124 -18.68 -10.74 10.90
N ILE A 125 -18.02 -9.61 11.10
CA ILE A 125 -18.59 -8.46 11.82
C ILE A 125 -19.78 -7.86 11.04
N TYR A 126 -19.65 -7.72 9.71
CA TYR A 126 -20.75 -7.24 8.87
C TYR A 126 -21.98 -8.17 8.99
N THR A 127 -21.76 -9.49 9.07
CA THR A 127 -22.85 -10.46 9.26
C THR A 127 -23.51 -10.25 10.63
N MET A 128 -22.70 -10.01 11.69
CA MET A 128 -23.25 -9.71 13.02
C MET A 128 -24.18 -8.49 13.01
N LEU A 129 -23.82 -7.47 12.23
CA LEU A 129 -24.63 -6.24 12.11
C LEU A 129 -26.00 -6.51 11.48
N GLY A 130 -26.10 -7.52 10.62
CA GLY A 130 -27.29 -7.79 9.84
C GLY A 130 -28.05 -9.05 10.22
N VAL A 131 -27.67 -9.78 11.27
CA VAL A 131 -28.30 -11.07 11.63
C VAL A 131 -29.82 -10.93 11.82
N SER A 132 -30.28 -9.83 12.41
CA SER A 132 -31.70 -9.60 12.68
C SER A 132 -32.48 -9.13 11.45
N LEU A 133 -31.85 -8.85 10.34
CA LEU A 133 -32.51 -8.27 9.16
C LEU A 133 -33.09 -9.32 8.21
N TYR A 134 -32.68 -10.59 8.31
CA TYR A 134 -33.01 -11.63 7.35
C TYR A 134 -33.60 -12.86 8.07
N GLU A 135 -34.57 -13.51 7.42
CA GLU A 135 -35.25 -14.66 7.99
C GLU A 135 -34.46 -15.96 7.90
N HIS A 136 -33.62 -16.08 6.85
CA HIS A 136 -32.90 -17.32 6.58
C HIS A 136 -31.39 -17.10 6.70
N TRP A 137 -30.70 -18.08 7.28
CA TRP A 137 -29.27 -18.05 7.56
C TRP A 137 -28.40 -17.86 6.30
N TYR A 138 -28.89 -18.28 5.14
CA TYR A 138 -28.12 -18.22 3.88
C TYR A 138 -28.27 -16.88 3.14
N GLN A 139 -29.26 -16.05 3.47
CA GLN A 139 -29.57 -14.83 2.72
C GLN A 139 -28.42 -13.81 2.78
N GLN A 140 -27.98 -13.49 3.98
CA GLN A 140 -26.93 -12.49 4.17
C GLN A 140 -25.55 -12.97 3.63
N PRO A 141 -25.11 -14.24 3.91
CA PRO A 141 -23.87 -14.72 3.27
C PRO A 141 -23.90 -14.63 1.75
N LEU A 142 -25.00 -15.00 1.11
CA LEU A 142 -25.10 -14.96 -0.34
C LEU A 142 -25.08 -13.53 -0.89
N LEU A 143 -25.73 -12.58 -0.18
CA LEU A 143 -25.74 -11.17 -0.59
C LEU A 143 -24.35 -10.53 -0.45
N LEU A 144 -23.64 -10.82 0.65
CA LEU A 144 -22.27 -10.35 0.84
C LEU A 144 -21.35 -10.91 -0.26
N LEU A 145 -21.50 -12.20 -0.58
CA LEU A 145 -20.74 -12.82 -1.67
C LEU A 145 -21.09 -12.21 -3.03
N ALA A 146 -22.37 -11.92 -3.27
CA ALA A 146 -22.80 -11.28 -4.52
C ALA A 146 -22.13 -9.93 -4.70
N GLY A 147 -22.05 -9.12 -3.63
CA GLY A 147 -21.33 -7.85 -3.66
C GLY A 147 -19.84 -8.02 -3.96
N ALA A 148 -19.21 -9.01 -3.31
CA ALA A 148 -17.79 -9.31 -3.52
C ALA A 148 -17.54 -9.78 -4.97
N VAL A 149 -18.39 -10.64 -5.50
CA VAL A 149 -18.30 -11.11 -6.89
C VAL A 149 -18.46 -9.95 -7.87
N TRP A 150 -19.45 -9.08 -7.62
CA TRP A 150 -19.68 -7.89 -8.47
C TRP A 150 -18.42 -7.02 -8.56
N TYR A 151 -17.82 -6.71 -7.40
CA TYR A 151 -16.58 -5.91 -7.39
C TYR A 151 -15.45 -6.63 -8.14
N ASN A 152 -15.30 -7.93 -7.93
CA ASN A 152 -14.21 -8.70 -8.57
C ASN A 152 -14.44 -8.84 -10.08
N LEU A 153 -15.70 -8.92 -10.53
CA LEU A 153 -16.00 -8.90 -11.97
C LEU A 153 -15.60 -7.56 -12.60
N LEU A 154 -15.87 -6.44 -11.90
CA LEU A 154 -15.44 -5.11 -12.35
C LEU A 154 -13.91 -5.00 -12.37
N THR A 155 -13.24 -5.58 -11.39
CA THR A 155 -11.77 -5.62 -11.31
C THR A 155 -11.21 -6.38 -12.52
N LEU A 156 -11.79 -7.54 -12.81
CA LEU A 156 -11.39 -8.37 -13.95
C LEU A 156 -11.62 -7.64 -15.28
N ALA A 157 -12.80 -7.02 -15.44
CA ALA A 157 -13.13 -6.24 -16.64
C ALA A 157 -12.14 -5.07 -16.82
N GLY A 158 -11.83 -4.36 -15.74
CA GLY A 158 -10.85 -3.28 -15.76
C GLY A 158 -9.46 -3.76 -16.14
N HIS A 159 -9.06 -4.92 -15.64
CA HIS A 159 -7.76 -5.52 -15.98
C HIS A 159 -7.66 -5.91 -17.46
N LEU A 160 -8.78 -6.39 -18.04
CA LEU A 160 -8.83 -6.78 -19.45
C LEU A 160 -8.91 -5.56 -20.38
N LEU A 161 -9.70 -4.54 -20.01
CA LEU A 161 -9.92 -3.36 -20.84
C LEU A 161 -8.75 -2.36 -20.76
N PHE A 162 -8.17 -2.20 -19.58
CA PHE A 162 -7.09 -1.25 -19.33
C PHE A 162 -5.93 -2.03 -18.66
N PRO A 163 -5.02 -2.58 -19.47
CA PRO A 163 -3.88 -3.32 -18.90
C PRO A 163 -2.92 -2.35 -18.24
N VAL A 164 -3.34 -1.78 -17.12
CA VAL A 164 -2.51 -0.95 -16.25
C VAL A 164 -1.40 -1.86 -15.70
N ARG A 165 -0.20 -1.34 -15.70
CA ARG A 165 0.95 -2.06 -15.20
C ARG A 165 1.38 -1.48 -13.85
N PRO A 166 0.73 -1.91 -12.76
CA PRO A 166 1.07 -1.39 -11.42
C PRO A 166 2.54 -1.59 -11.08
N LEU A 167 3.16 -2.64 -11.61
CA LEU A 167 4.59 -2.87 -11.46
C LEU A 167 5.41 -1.72 -12.05
N GLN A 168 5.03 -1.23 -13.24
CA GLN A 168 5.71 -0.09 -13.87
C GLN A 168 5.50 1.19 -13.08
N GLU A 169 4.29 1.39 -12.53
CA GLU A 169 4.00 2.54 -11.66
C GLU A 169 4.84 2.48 -10.38
N ASN A 170 4.93 1.31 -9.76
CA ASN A 170 5.73 1.12 -8.54
C ASN A 170 7.21 1.36 -8.84
N LEU A 171 7.69 0.86 -9.98
CA LEU A 171 9.09 1.07 -10.40
C LEU A 171 9.36 2.56 -10.67
N ALA A 172 8.45 3.24 -11.37
CA ALA A 172 8.58 4.69 -11.60
C ALA A 172 8.59 5.46 -10.28
N ARG A 173 7.73 5.06 -9.34
CA ARG A 173 7.71 5.66 -8.00
C ARG A 173 9.03 5.42 -7.26
N CYS A 174 9.66 4.26 -7.42
CA CYS A 174 11.00 3.99 -6.88
C CYS A 174 12.00 5.04 -7.37
N TYR A 175 12.02 5.30 -8.67
CA TYR A 175 12.95 6.28 -9.26
C TYR A 175 12.60 7.71 -8.85
N GLU A 176 11.31 8.05 -8.68
CA GLU A 176 10.90 9.35 -8.16
C GLU A 176 11.36 9.56 -6.71
N GLN A 177 11.17 8.53 -5.87
CA GLN A 177 11.61 8.59 -4.47
C GLN A 177 13.13 8.61 -4.37
N LEU A 178 13.81 7.87 -5.25
CA LEU A 178 15.27 7.88 -5.32
C LEU A 178 15.79 9.27 -5.74
N ALA A 179 15.15 9.89 -6.72
CA ALA A 179 15.46 11.25 -7.14
C ALA A 179 15.30 12.24 -5.99
N HIS A 180 14.19 12.12 -5.27
CA HIS A 180 13.92 12.98 -4.10
C HIS A 180 14.97 12.78 -3.01
N TYR A 181 15.34 11.53 -2.72
CA TYR A 181 16.40 11.20 -1.75
C TYR A 181 17.74 11.82 -2.16
N LEU A 182 18.14 11.68 -3.42
CA LEU A 182 19.39 12.25 -3.94
C LEU A 182 19.37 13.77 -3.89
N GLU A 183 18.22 14.40 -4.17
CA GLU A 183 18.09 15.86 -4.11
C GLU A 183 18.25 16.39 -2.68
N ILE A 184 17.62 15.71 -1.70
CA ILE A 184 17.82 16.07 -0.28
C ILE A 184 19.28 15.87 0.10
N LYS A 185 19.91 14.77 -0.34
CA LYS A 185 21.31 14.46 -0.04
C LYS A 185 22.24 15.51 -0.65
N SER A 186 21.90 16.08 -1.81
CA SER A 186 22.70 17.14 -2.45
C SER A 186 22.77 18.37 -1.56
N ARG A 187 21.72 18.67 -0.79
CA ARG A 187 21.71 19.83 0.12
C ARG A 187 22.72 19.70 1.26
N PHE A 188 23.17 18.46 1.59
CA PHE A 188 24.23 18.25 2.59
C PHE A 188 25.57 18.82 2.13
N PHE A 189 25.74 19.00 0.83
CA PHE A 189 26.97 19.52 0.20
C PHE A 189 26.82 20.99 -0.18
N ASP A 190 25.81 21.67 0.33
CA ASP A 190 25.58 23.10 0.10
C ASP A 190 26.70 23.88 0.80
N PRO A 191 27.53 24.65 0.07
CA PRO A 191 28.60 25.41 0.70
C PRO A 191 28.10 26.58 1.56
N ASP A 192 26.85 26.99 1.41
CA ASP A 192 26.27 28.12 2.15
C ASP A 192 25.70 27.71 3.52
N ILE A 193 25.69 26.42 3.87
CA ILE A 193 25.27 25.95 5.19
C ILE A 193 26.34 26.31 6.23
N GLU A 194 25.95 27.14 7.21
CA GLU A 194 26.86 27.60 8.29
C GLU A 194 26.66 26.80 9.59
N ASP A 195 25.46 26.26 9.83
CA ASP A 195 25.10 25.58 11.08
C ASP A 195 24.56 24.18 10.78
N GLU A 196 24.93 23.20 11.63
CA GLU A 196 24.43 21.82 11.56
C GLU A 196 22.90 21.75 11.61
N ASN A 197 22.26 22.68 12.28
CA ASN A 197 20.80 22.72 12.38
C ASN A 197 20.10 23.01 11.04
N GLN A 198 20.85 23.52 10.05
CA GLN A 198 20.33 23.78 8.70
C GLN A 198 20.37 22.53 7.81
N VAL A 199 21.03 21.46 8.26
CA VAL A 199 21.16 20.22 7.51
C VAL A 199 19.82 19.44 7.59
N PRO A 200 19.27 18.98 6.46
CA PRO A 200 17.93 18.35 6.45
C PRO A 200 17.97 16.86 6.84
N MET A 201 18.44 16.55 8.05
CA MET A 201 18.59 15.16 8.53
C MET A 201 17.24 14.45 8.62
N MET A 202 16.23 15.12 9.17
CA MET A 202 14.88 14.55 9.34
C MET A 202 14.24 14.29 7.96
N GLU A 203 14.37 15.23 7.03
CA GLU A 203 13.85 15.07 5.67
C GLU A 203 14.51 13.87 4.98
N LEU A 204 15.84 13.74 5.13
CA LEU A 204 16.59 12.62 4.54
C LEU A 204 16.13 11.28 5.11
N ALA A 205 15.94 11.20 6.44
CA ALA A 205 15.46 9.98 7.10
C ALA A 205 14.05 9.60 6.63
N MET A 206 13.16 10.58 6.50
CA MET A 206 11.80 10.35 6.00
C MET A 206 11.81 9.90 4.53
N ALA A 207 12.62 10.55 3.70
CA ALA A 207 12.76 10.18 2.29
C ALA A 207 13.33 8.77 2.14
N ASN A 208 14.31 8.41 2.97
CA ASN A 208 14.87 7.05 3.00
C ASN A 208 13.83 6.01 3.36
N SER A 209 13.03 6.28 4.39
CA SER A 209 11.96 5.39 4.83
C SER A 209 10.92 5.16 3.72
N GLN A 210 10.51 6.23 3.04
CA GLN A 210 9.56 6.15 1.92
C GLN A 210 10.15 5.36 0.75
N LEU A 211 11.41 5.59 0.43
CA LEU A 211 12.10 4.89 -0.67
C LEU A 211 12.20 3.39 -0.38
N VAL A 212 12.60 3.00 0.85
CA VAL A 212 12.70 1.60 1.26
C VAL A 212 11.32 0.92 1.17
N ALA A 213 10.27 1.61 1.65
CA ALA A 213 8.90 1.09 1.57
C ALA A 213 8.49 0.84 0.11
N THR A 214 8.80 1.79 -0.80
CA THR A 214 8.47 1.68 -2.23
C THR A 214 9.28 0.55 -2.89
N LEU A 215 10.56 0.41 -2.54
CA LEU A 215 11.40 -0.70 -3.03
C LEU A 215 10.82 -2.05 -2.62
N ASN A 216 10.40 -2.19 -1.37
CA ASN A 216 9.81 -3.42 -0.86
C ASN A 216 8.47 -3.74 -1.54
N GLN A 217 7.65 -2.73 -1.79
CA GLN A 217 6.39 -2.88 -2.51
C GLN A 217 6.64 -3.33 -3.96
N THR A 218 7.61 -2.74 -4.63
CA THR A 218 8.01 -3.10 -6.00
C THR A 218 8.54 -4.53 -6.04
N LYS A 219 9.36 -4.90 -5.05
CA LYS A 219 9.88 -6.26 -4.90
C LYS A 219 8.74 -7.29 -4.81
N ALA A 220 7.74 -7.02 -3.96
CA ALA A 220 6.58 -7.89 -3.80
C ALA A 220 5.82 -8.06 -5.11
N SER A 221 5.62 -6.96 -5.85
CA SER A 221 4.95 -7.00 -7.16
C SER A 221 5.76 -7.79 -8.19
N LEU A 222 7.09 -7.65 -8.18
CA LEU A 222 7.99 -8.41 -9.06
C LEU A 222 7.93 -9.91 -8.78
N LEU A 223 7.98 -10.29 -7.49
CA LEU A 223 7.92 -11.69 -7.09
C LEU A 223 6.64 -12.36 -7.58
N THR A 224 5.51 -11.64 -7.50
CA THR A 224 4.22 -12.14 -7.98
C THR A 224 4.25 -12.42 -9.48
N ARG A 225 4.90 -11.53 -10.26
CA ARG A 225 4.94 -11.66 -11.73
C ARG A 225 5.97 -12.66 -12.21
N LEU A 226 7.12 -12.78 -11.53
CA LEU A 226 8.19 -13.69 -11.92
C LEU A 226 7.73 -15.16 -11.95
N ARG A 227 6.74 -15.51 -11.14
CA ARG A 227 6.20 -16.87 -11.10
C ARG A 227 5.52 -17.30 -12.39
N GLY A 228 5.10 -16.37 -13.25
CA GLY A 228 4.36 -16.68 -14.45
C GLY A 228 5.01 -16.26 -15.78
N ASP A 229 5.89 -15.28 -15.73
CA ASP A 229 6.41 -14.61 -16.93
C ASP A 229 7.93 -14.65 -17.02
N ARG A 230 8.54 -15.76 -16.57
CA ARG A 230 10.01 -15.91 -16.46
C ARG A 230 10.78 -15.68 -17.76
N GLY A 231 10.12 -15.79 -18.90
CA GLY A 231 10.78 -15.66 -20.21
C GLY A 231 10.59 -14.32 -20.93
N GLN A 232 9.74 -13.44 -20.44
CA GLN A 232 9.40 -12.23 -21.19
C GLN A 232 10.45 -11.12 -21.02
N ARG A 233 10.85 -10.50 -22.12
CA ARG A 233 11.81 -9.39 -22.15
C ARG A 233 11.38 -8.25 -21.23
N SER A 234 10.08 -7.97 -21.16
CA SER A 234 9.50 -6.91 -20.33
C SER A 234 9.78 -7.14 -18.84
N THR A 235 9.62 -8.38 -18.37
CA THR A 235 9.84 -8.73 -16.96
C THR A 235 11.33 -8.64 -16.60
N ARG A 236 12.21 -9.10 -17.50
CA ARG A 236 13.67 -9.02 -17.32
C ARG A 236 14.13 -7.56 -17.24
N ARG A 237 13.60 -6.70 -18.14
CA ARG A 237 13.93 -5.27 -18.15
C ARG A 237 13.51 -4.60 -16.83
N THR A 238 12.29 -4.92 -16.35
CA THR A 238 11.77 -4.37 -15.10
C THR A 238 12.61 -4.83 -13.91
N LEU A 239 13.02 -6.09 -13.91
CA LEU A 239 13.90 -6.65 -12.87
C LEU A 239 15.26 -5.94 -12.85
N HIS A 240 15.84 -5.73 -14.02
CA HIS A 240 17.11 -5.01 -14.17
C HIS A 240 16.99 -3.58 -13.61
N TYR A 241 15.93 -2.86 -13.98
CA TYR A 241 15.68 -1.51 -13.49
C TYR A 241 15.51 -1.48 -11.96
N TYR A 242 14.85 -2.49 -11.40
CA TYR A 242 14.66 -2.59 -9.95
C TYR A 242 16.01 -2.76 -9.24
N PHE A 243 16.88 -3.65 -9.75
CA PHE A 243 18.20 -3.87 -9.13
C PHE A 243 19.11 -2.65 -9.27
N VAL A 244 19.01 -1.92 -10.38
CA VAL A 244 19.75 -0.66 -10.55
C VAL A 244 19.28 0.36 -9.49
N ALA A 245 17.98 0.51 -9.29
CA ALA A 245 17.43 1.42 -8.28
C ALA A 245 17.90 1.04 -6.87
N GLN A 246 17.90 -0.27 -6.56
CA GLN A 246 18.34 -0.79 -5.27
C GLN A 246 19.84 -0.51 -5.05
N ASP A 247 20.66 -0.76 -6.05
CA ASP A 247 22.11 -0.55 -5.95
C ASP A 247 22.45 0.95 -5.82
N ILE A 248 21.75 1.82 -6.56
CA ILE A 248 21.94 3.28 -6.43
C ILE A 248 21.58 3.72 -5.00
N HIS A 249 20.46 3.22 -4.45
CA HIS A 249 20.08 3.54 -3.08
C HIS A 249 21.14 3.04 -2.07
N GLU A 250 21.61 1.81 -2.24
CA GLU A 250 22.62 1.23 -1.35
C GLU A 250 23.92 2.04 -1.37
N ARG A 251 24.40 2.41 -2.55
CA ARG A 251 25.59 3.25 -2.70
C ARG A 251 25.40 4.64 -2.11
N ALA A 252 24.25 5.25 -2.35
CA ALA A 252 23.94 6.59 -1.85
C ALA A 252 23.78 6.61 -0.32
N SER A 253 23.27 5.51 0.29
CA SER A 253 23.02 5.43 1.73
C SER A 253 24.22 4.92 2.53
N SER A 254 25.19 4.24 1.91
CA SER A 254 26.30 3.58 2.60
C SER A 254 27.39 4.53 3.07
N SER A 255 27.39 5.78 2.65
CA SER A 255 28.44 6.74 2.98
C SER A 255 28.17 7.41 4.34
N HIS A 256 28.83 6.91 5.37
CA HIS A 256 28.86 7.55 6.70
C HIS A 256 30.01 8.55 6.71
N ILE A 257 29.70 9.81 6.45
CA ILE A 257 30.69 10.86 6.35
C ILE A 257 30.34 11.99 7.29
N GLN A 258 31.35 12.57 7.90
CA GLN A 258 31.20 13.78 8.71
C GLN A 258 31.14 14.98 7.76
N TYR A 259 29.90 15.33 7.36
CA TYR A 259 29.64 16.41 6.39
C TYR A 259 30.21 17.74 6.87
N GLN A 260 30.17 17.98 8.19
CA GLN A 260 30.70 19.22 8.77
C GLN A 260 32.20 19.33 8.52
N THR A 261 32.96 18.26 8.79
CA THR A 261 34.39 18.23 8.54
C THR A 261 34.74 18.49 7.05
N LEU A 262 33.94 17.89 6.16
CA LEU A 262 34.11 18.10 4.71
C LEU A 262 33.83 19.55 4.33
N ARG A 263 32.76 20.15 4.87
CA ARG A 263 32.42 21.55 4.60
C ARG A 263 33.55 22.48 5.08
N ASP A 264 34.05 22.26 6.28
CA ASP A 264 35.11 23.10 6.86
C ASP A 264 36.40 23.01 6.04
N THR A 265 36.75 21.80 5.59
CA THR A 265 37.97 21.56 4.80
C THR A 265 37.85 22.13 3.41
N PHE A 266 36.74 21.97 2.74
CA PHE A 266 36.56 22.33 1.34
C PHE A 266 35.74 23.63 1.16
N ARG A 267 35.56 24.40 2.23
CA ARG A 267 34.73 25.62 2.25
C ARG A 267 35.16 26.66 1.20
N TYR A 268 36.46 26.79 1.01
CA TYR A 268 37.02 27.80 0.10
C TYR A 268 37.39 27.22 -1.27
N SER A 269 36.93 26.00 -1.55
CA SER A 269 37.12 25.35 -2.84
C SER A 269 35.79 25.13 -3.54
N ASP A 270 35.82 24.88 -4.84
CA ASP A 270 34.61 24.60 -5.62
C ASP A 270 34.18 23.12 -5.53
N VAL A 271 34.86 22.29 -4.73
CA VAL A 271 34.61 20.85 -4.60
C VAL A 271 33.19 20.58 -4.12
N MET A 272 32.75 21.27 -3.03
CA MET A 272 31.41 21.07 -2.44
C MET A 272 30.29 21.43 -3.43
N PHE A 273 30.44 22.57 -4.12
CA PHE A 273 29.47 23.02 -5.13
C PHE A 273 29.37 22.00 -6.28
N ARG A 274 30.54 21.51 -6.77
CA ARG A 274 30.55 20.54 -7.86
C ARG A 274 29.95 19.21 -7.45
N PHE A 275 30.16 18.80 -6.19
CA PHE A 275 29.55 17.60 -5.62
C PHE A 275 28.03 17.73 -5.54
N GLN A 276 27.55 18.85 -5.01
CA GLN A 276 26.12 19.17 -4.93
C GLN A 276 25.48 19.12 -6.33
N ARG A 277 26.13 19.73 -7.31
CA ARG A 277 25.65 19.76 -8.69
C ARG A 277 25.55 18.35 -9.28
N LEU A 278 26.54 17.49 -9.06
CA LEU A 278 26.53 16.11 -9.57
C LEU A 278 25.39 15.31 -8.96
N LEU A 279 25.16 15.42 -7.64
CA LEU A 279 24.04 14.75 -6.97
C LEU A 279 22.70 15.24 -7.52
N SER A 280 22.57 16.55 -7.76
CA SER A 280 21.36 17.14 -8.34
C SER A 280 21.14 16.64 -9.78
N MET A 281 22.21 16.50 -10.57
CA MET A 281 22.15 15.94 -11.93
C MET A 281 21.71 14.47 -11.88
N GLN A 282 22.19 13.69 -10.92
CA GLN A 282 21.79 12.29 -10.74
C GLN A 282 20.33 12.18 -10.31
N SER A 283 19.86 13.11 -9.46
CA SER A 283 18.46 13.22 -9.10
C SER A 283 17.58 13.45 -10.34
N GLN A 284 17.99 14.41 -11.20
CA GLN A 284 17.26 14.69 -12.45
C GLN A 284 17.26 13.48 -13.39
N ALA A 285 18.37 12.75 -13.47
CA ALA A 285 18.45 11.53 -14.27
C ALA A 285 17.45 10.47 -13.77
N CYS A 286 17.33 10.31 -12.46
CA CYS A 286 16.35 9.40 -11.86
C CYS A 286 14.93 9.85 -12.15
N GLN A 287 14.63 11.15 -12.14
CA GLN A 287 13.32 11.68 -12.54
C GLN A 287 12.99 11.36 -14.00
N GLN A 288 13.99 11.52 -14.88
CA GLN A 288 13.83 11.19 -16.31
C GLN A 288 13.59 9.70 -16.49
N LEU A 289 14.29 8.85 -15.72
CA LEU A 289 14.08 7.40 -15.73
C LEU A 289 12.66 7.04 -15.29
N ALA A 290 12.15 7.70 -14.25
CA ALA A 290 10.76 7.50 -13.79
C ALA A 290 9.77 7.77 -14.93
N ARG A 291 9.96 8.89 -15.64
CA ARG A 291 9.12 9.24 -16.80
C ARG A 291 9.28 8.24 -17.94
N SER A 292 10.51 7.80 -18.21
CA SER A 292 10.80 6.81 -19.26
C SER A 292 10.08 5.48 -18.99
N VAL A 293 10.06 5.04 -17.73
CA VAL A 293 9.37 3.82 -17.31
C VAL A 293 7.85 3.96 -17.55
N LEU A 294 7.26 5.10 -17.13
CA LEU A 294 5.83 5.35 -17.28
C LEU A 294 5.41 5.45 -18.75
N LEU A 295 6.18 6.20 -19.54
CA LEU A 295 5.83 6.51 -20.94
C LEU A 295 6.36 5.46 -21.92
N ARG A 296 7.15 4.50 -21.44
CA ARG A 296 7.81 3.46 -22.25
C ARG A 296 8.70 4.04 -23.33
N THR A 297 9.33 5.17 -23.03
CA THR A 297 10.33 5.80 -23.91
C THR A 297 11.72 5.38 -23.45
N PRO A 298 12.69 5.32 -24.38
CA PRO A 298 14.06 5.03 -23.96
C PRO A 298 14.66 6.20 -23.17
N TYR A 299 15.41 5.88 -22.14
CA TYR A 299 16.15 6.88 -21.36
C TYR A 299 17.40 7.31 -22.13
N GLN A 300 17.65 8.61 -22.16
CA GLN A 300 18.84 9.18 -22.77
C GLN A 300 19.72 9.81 -21.68
N HIS A 301 20.89 9.25 -21.51
CA HIS A 301 21.84 9.71 -20.49
C HIS A 301 22.44 11.05 -20.92
N ASP A 302 22.53 11.99 -19.97
CA ASP A 302 23.00 13.36 -20.22
C ASP A 302 24.52 13.33 -20.42
N PRO A 303 25.04 13.77 -21.60
CA PRO A 303 26.49 13.79 -21.86
C PRO A 303 27.27 14.78 -20.99
N ARG A 304 26.59 15.69 -20.29
CA ARG A 304 27.24 16.66 -19.40
C ARG A 304 27.86 16.01 -18.16
N PHE A 305 27.49 14.78 -17.81
CA PHE A 305 28.06 14.05 -16.67
C PHE A 305 29.54 13.89 -16.81
N GLU A 306 30.05 13.53 -17.99
CA GLU A 306 31.48 13.32 -18.25
C GLU A 306 32.30 14.58 -17.93
N ARG A 307 31.80 15.73 -18.40
CA ARG A 307 32.46 17.01 -18.11
C ARG A 307 32.38 17.40 -16.65
N ALA A 308 31.24 17.14 -16.01
CA ALA A 308 31.04 17.44 -14.59
C ALA A 308 31.99 16.63 -13.71
N PHE A 309 32.21 15.35 -14.02
CA PHE A 309 33.16 14.51 -13.29
C PHE A 309 34.63 14.97 -13.55
N THR A 310 34.94 15.33 -14.78
CA THR A 310 36.31 15.84 -15.12
C THR A 310 36.60 17.11 -14.31
N HIS A 311 35.62 18.02 -14.22
CA HIS A 311 35.79 19.28 -13.47
C HIS A 311 35.89 19.01 -11.95
N LEU A 312 35.16 18.02 -11.42
CA LEU A 312 35.29 17.66 -10.01
C LEU A 312 36.65 17.05 -9.70
N ASP A 313 37.12 16.14 -10.53
CA ASP A 313 38.47 15.55 -10.37
C ASP A 313 39.55 16.64 -10.40
N ALA A 314 39.45 17.58 -11.35
CA ALA A 314 40.39 18.70 -11.46
C ALA A 314 40.34 19.61 -10.22
N ALA A 315 39.15 19.83 -9.64
CA ALA A 315 38.99 20.63 -8.41
C ALA A 315 39.66 19.93 -7.23
N LEU A 316 39.52 18.61 -7.14
CA LEU A 316 40.14 17.80 -6.08
C LEU A 316 41.67 17.82 -6.22
N ASP A 317 42.18 17.71 -7.43
CA ASP A 317 43.63 17.75 -7.70
C ASP A 317 44.20 19.12 -7.30
N ARG A 318 43.51 20.21 -7.61
CA ARG A 318 43.92 21.56 -7.20
C ARG A 318 43.95 21.70 -5.67
N THR A 319 42.95 21.15 -4.97
CA THR A 319 42.90 21.22 -3.52
C THR A 319 44.00 20.36 -2.89
N ALA A 320 44.29 19.19 -3.47
CA ALA A 320 45.39 18.33 -3.01
C ALA A 320 46.77 19.04 -3.21
N ALA A 321 46.95 19.69 -4.33
CA ALA A 321 48.20 20.44 -4.61
C ALA A 321 48.37 21.65 -3.70
N ALA A 322 47.25 22.24 -3.21
CA ALA A 322 47.28 23.38 -2.29
C ALA A 322 47.49 22.97 -0.81
N GLY A 323 47.77 21.67 -0.55
CA GLY A 323 48.09 21.19 0.79
C GLY A 323 46.88 20.78 1.63
N GLY A 324 45.79 20.37 0.97
CA GLY A 324 44.62 19.83 1.66
C GLY A 324 44.93 18.54 2.42
N SER A 325 44.14 18.25 3.47
CA SER A 325 44.32 17.05 4.28
C SER A 325 44.17 15.77 3.43
N ALA A 326 45.18 14.92 3.45
CA ALA A 326 45.23 13.67 2.65
C ALA A 326 44.08 12.72 3.00
N SER A 327 43.70 12.63 4.29
CA SER A 327 42.62 11.74 4.74
C SER A 327 41.27 12.19 4.21
N GLU A 328 40.99 13.50 4.21
CA GLU A 328 39.74 14.07 3.75
C GLU A 328 39.60 14.01 2.24
N ILE A 329 40.72 14.26 1.50
CA ILE A 329 40.75 14.12 0.05
C ILE A 329 40.49 12.66 -0.33
N LYS A 330 41.04 11.69 0.42
CA LYS A 330 40.78 10.27 0.21
C LYS A 330 39.31 9.93 0.42
N ALA A 331 38.69 10.48 1.47
CA ALA A 331 37.28 10.29 1.75
C ALA A 331 36.37 10.82 0.62
N VAL A 332 36.71 12.02 0.11
CA VAL A 332 35.94 12.62 -1.00
C VAL A 332 36.16 11.83 -2.29
N ARG A 333 37.37 11.32 -2.55
CA ARG A 333 37.64 10.48 -3.73
C ARG A 333 36.83 9.18 -3.67
N PHE A 334 36.62 8.62 -2.49
CA PHE A 334 35.73 7.45 -2.29
C PHE A 334 34.29 7.81 -2.66
N LEU A 335 33.80 8.99 -2.24
CA LEU A 335 32.47 9.49 -2.60
C LEU A 335 32.34 9.69 -4.11
N VAL A 336 33.37 10.27 -4.75
CA VAL A 336 33.40 10.47 -6.20
C VAL A 336 33.31 9.12 -6.92
N ALA A 337 34.05 8.12 -6.42
CA ALA A 337 33.98 6.76 -6.98
C ALA A 337 32.57 6.17 -6.92
N ASN A 338 31.87 6.39 -5.81
CA ASN A 338 30.45 5.97 -5.68
C ASN A 338 29.56 6.71 -6.69
N LEU A 339 29.74 8.03 -6.85
CA LEU A 339 28.98 8.82 -7.82
C LEU A 339 29.23 8.34 -9.25
N LYS A 340 30.53 8.03 -9.58
CA LYS A 340 30.89 7.49 -10.88
C LYS A 340 30.26 6.11 -11.13
N ALA A 341 30.21 5.26 -10.11
CA ALA A 341 29.54 3.96 -10.21
C ALA A 341 28.06 4.11 -10.48
N ILE A 342 27.38 5.05 -9.80
CA ILE A 342 25.97 5.37 -10.04
C ILE A 342 25.79 5.87 -11.48
N ASP A 343 26.65 6.78 -11.94
CA ASP A 343 26.59 7.34 -13.29
C ASP A 343 26.77 6.24 -14.35
N ALA A 344 27.71 5.32 -14.14
CA ALA A 344 27.95 4.20 -15.05
C ALA A 344 26.70 3.31 -15.17
N GLN A 345 26.01 3.05 -14.05
CA GLN A 345 24.78 2.27 -14.07
C GLN A 345 23.68 3.00 -14.82
N LEU A 346 23.53 4.31 -14.59
CA LEU A 346 22.52 5.12 -15.29
C LEU A 346 22.80 5.16 -16.79
N ALA A 347 24.08 5.29 -17.18
CA ALA A 347 24.49 5.36 -18.58
C ALA A 347 24.23 4.05 -19.32
N THR A 348 24.33 2.91 -18.65
CA THR A 348 24.22 1.59 -19.28
C THR A 348 22.85 0.92 -19.05
N ILE A 349 21.91 1.60 -18.41
CA ILE A 349 20.62 0.99 -18.04
C ILE A 349 19.82 0.52 -19.28
N GLU A 350 19.97 1.21 -20.41
CA GLU A 350 19.28 0.85 -21.67
C GLU A 350 20.13 -0.05 -22.56
N SER A 351 21.42 -0.28 -22.23
CA SER A 351 22.24 -1.16 -23.04
C SER A 351 21.72 -2.60 -22.93
N GLU A 352 21.59 -3.24 -24.09
CA GLU A 352 21.17 -4.63 -24.20
C GLU A 352 22.33 -5.56 -23.79
N GLN A 353 22.66 -5.59 -22.51
CA GLN A 353 23.44 -6.71 -22.02
C GLN A 353 22.49 -7.90 -21.95
N PRO A 354 22.80 -9.00 -22.63
CA PRO A 354 21.95 -10.18 -22.49
C PRO A 354 22.06 -10.66 -21.05
N PHE A 355 20.97 -10.47 -20.30
CA PHE A 355 20.80 -11.09 -19.01
C PHE A 355 20.96 -12.59 -19.26
N THR A 356 22.07 -13.16 -18.88
CA THR A 356 22.28 -14.59 -19.01
C THR A 356 21.30 -15.31 -18.08
N GLN A 357 21.00 -16.54 -18.42
CA GLN A 357 20.12 -17.37 -17.60
C GLN A 357 20.66 -17.53 -16.17
N ALA A 358 21.98 -17.46 -16.02
CA ALA A 358 22.66 -17.47 -14.73
C ALA A 358 22.38 -16.21 -13.90
N ASP A 359 22.41 -15.03 -14.53
CA ASP A 359 22.12 -13.75 -13.84
C ASP A 359 20.67 -13.73 -13.37
N ALA A 360 19.74 -14.28 -14.18
CA ALA A 360 18.33 -14.37 -13.82
C ALA A 360 18.14 -15.29 -12.61
N SER A 361 18.85 -16.42 -12.55
CA SER A 361 18.73 -17.35 -11.42
C SER A 361 19.33 -16.79 -10.14
N GLU A 362 20.46 -16.09 -10.22
CA GLU A 362 21.06 -15.40 -9.07
C GLU A 362 20.14 -14.29 -8.55
N SER A 363 19.54 -13.53 -9.49
CA SER A 363 18.59 -12.46 -9.14
C SER A 363 17.33 -13.02 -8.49
N GLU A 364 16.84 -14.19 -8.96
CA GLU A 364 15.70 -14.87 -8.34
C GLU A 364 16.02 -15.35 -6.93
N HIS A 365 17.26 -15.82 -6.70
CA HIS A 365 17.69 -16.27 -5.36
C HIS A 365 17.86 -15.08 -4.41
N SER A 366 18.26 -13.92 -4.92
CA SER A 366 18.41 -12.70 -4.08
C SER A 366 17.06 -12.10 -3.70
N LEU A 367 16.01 -12.37 -4.49
CA LEU A 367 14.63 -12.05 -4.12
C LEU A 367 14.11 -13.22 -3.29
N ALA A 368 14.12 -13.12 -1.97
CA ALA A 368 13.61 -14.17 -1.09
C ALA A 368 12.19 -14.54 -1.52
N ASP A 369 11.99 -15.80 -1.87
CA ASP A 369 10.71 -16.28 -2.37
C ASP A 369 9.78 -16.61 -1.19
N ASP A 370 8.73 -15.84 -1.04
CA ASP A 370 7.70 -16.03 -0.01
C ASP A 370 6.61 -17.03 -0.45
N SER A 371 6.82 -17.73 -1.59
CA SER A 371 5.85 -18.71 -2.07
C SER A 371 5.76 -19.90 -1.10
N LEU A 372 4.56 -20.46 -1.02
CA LEU A 372 4.31 -21.68 -0.23
C LEU A 372 4.79 -22.89 -1.04
N ASN A 373 5.77 -23.62 -0.52
CA ASN A 373 6.36 -24.78 -1.16
C ASN A 373 5.79 -26.08 -0.56
N GLY A 374 4.44 -26.20 -0.62
CA GLY A 374 3.75 -27.39 -0.17
C GLY A 374 3.23 -27.32 1.25
N PHE A 375 2.58 -28.41 1.67
CA PHE A 375 1.92 -28.49 2.97
C PHE A 375 2.90 -28.38 4.15
N SER A 376 4.10 -28.92 4.01
CA SER A 376 5.12 -28.86 5.07
C SER A 376 5.56 -27.41 5.37
N ASP A 377 5.69 -26.58 4.33
CA ASP A 377 6.04 -25.16 4.48
C ASP A 377 4.92 -24.38 5.15
N VAL A 378 3.67 -24.66 4.77
CA VAL A 378 2.48 -24.07 5.39
C VAL A 378 2.46 -24.39 6.88
N TRP A 379 2.65 -25.68 7.22
CA TRP A 379 2.67 -26.15 8.61
C TRP A 379 3.80 -25.50 9.40
N PHE A 380 4.99 -25.42 8.81
CA PHE A 380 6.16 -24.80 9.44
C PHE A 380 5.90 -23.31 9.77
N ARG A 381 5.36 -22.57 8.81
CA ARG A 381 5.08 -21.14 8.98
C ARG A 381 3.99 -20.90 10.05
N LEU A 382 2.95 -21.75 10.05
CA LEU A 382 1.89 -21.65 11.06
C LEU A 382 2.42 -21.98 12.46
N THR A 383 3.17 -23.08 12.61
CA THR A 383 3.70 -23.49 13.91
C THR A 383 4.77 -22.54 14.45
N ARG A 384 5.55 -21.93 13.55
CA ARG A 384 6.55 -20.95 13.95
C ARG A 384 5.90 -19.73 14.63
N ASN A 385 4.70 -19.36 14.23
CA ASN A 385 3.98 -18.23 14.78
C ASN A 385 3.12 -18.58 16.01
N LEU A 386 3.06 -19.84 16.42
CA LEU A 386 2.28 -20.30 17.58
C LEU A 386 3.04 -20.20 18.90
N THR A 387 3.98 -19.25 19.00
CA THR A 387 4.78 -19.03 20.21
C THR A 387 4.46 -17.67 20.81
N PRO A 388 4.50 -17.53 22.17
CA PRO A 388 4.25 -16.23 22.80
C PRO A 388 5.24 -15.14 22.40
N GLN A 389 6.40 -15.50 21.87
CA GLN A 389 7.38 -14.54 21.37
C GLN A 389 6.98 -13.93 20.03
N SER A 390 6.10 -14.60 19.27
CA SER A 390 5.65 -14.13 17.97
C SER A 390 4.77 -12.88 18.12
N ALA A 391 5.09 -11.82 17.39
CA ALA A 391 4.29 -10.59 17.36
C ALA A 391 2.90 -10.86 16.78
N LEU A 392 2.82 -11.76 15.79
CA LEU A 392 1.55 -12.14 15.16
C LEU A 392 0.65 -12.87 16.15
N PHE A 393 1.19 -13.80 16.92
CA PHE A 393 0.44 -14.55 17.96
C PHE A 393 -0.09 -13.59 19.04
N ARG A 394 0.76 -12.69 19.53
CA ARG A 394 0.36 -11.70 20.54
C ARG A 394 -0.76 -10.79 20.00
N HIS A 395 -0.66 -10.40 18.72
CA HIS A 395 -1.71 -9.60 18.08
C HIS A 395 -3.01 -10.40 17.95
N ALA A 396 -2.93 -11.70 17.59
CA ALA A 396 -4.09 -12.57 17.45
C ALA A 396 -4.83 -12.72 18.79
N VAL A 397 -4.09 -12.95 19.88
CA VAL A 397 -4.65 -13.08 21.22
C VAL A 397 -5.29 -11.75 21.66
N ARG A 398 -4.59 -10.63 21.47
CA ARG A 398 -5.09 -9.30 21.82
C ARG A 398 -6.38 -8.97 21.07
N MET A 399 -6.41 -9.21 19.76
CA MET A 399 -7.60 -8.97 18.93
C MET A 399 -8.75 -9.85 19.39
N SER A 400 -8.48 -11.13 19.67
CA SER A 400 -9.50 -12.07 20.16
C SER A 400 -10.11 -11.60 21.49
N VAL A 401 -9.26 -11.16 22.44
CA VAL A 401 -9.72 -10.64 23.72
C VAL A 401 -10.57 -9.39 23.53
N VAL A 402 -10.12 -8.45 22.67
CA VAL A 402 -10.85 -7.19 22.39
C VAL A 402 -12.24 -7.50 21.81
N LEU A 403 -12.31 -8.41 20.83
CA LEU A 403 -13.57 -8.76 20.18
C LEU A 403 -14.51 -9.50 21.16
N CYS A 404 -14.00 -10.40 22.00
CA CYS A 404 -14.81 -11.13 22.98
C CYS A 404 -15.31 -10.20 24.09
N VAL A 405 -14.49 -9.28 24.58
CA VAL A 405 -14.89 -8.28 25.58
C VAL A 405 -15.98 -7.38 24.98
N GLY A 406 -15.79 -6.93 23.74
CA GLY A 406 -16.78 -6.13 23.03
C GLY A 406 -18.10 -6.87 22.86
N TYR A 407 -18.04 -8.14 22.47
CA TYR A 407 -19.22 -8.98 22.32
C TYR A 407 -19.95 -9.17 23.66
N ALA A 408 -19.20 -9.49 24.73
CA ALA A 408 -19.74 -9.64 26.08
C ALA A 408 -20.41 -8.34 26.56
N PHE A 409 -19.78 -7.19 26.30
CA PHE A 409 -20.33 -5.87 26.63
C PHE A 409 -21.66 -5.63 25.91
N ILE A 410 -21.74 -5.96 24.61
CA ILE A 410 -22.96 -5.82 23.82
C ILE A 410 -24.07 -6.72 24.40
N GLN A 411 -23.75 -7.97 24.72
CA GLN A 411 -24.71 -8.91 25.29
C GLN A 411 -25.21 -8.44 26.66
N PHE A 412 -24.32 -7.91 27.50
CA PHE A 412 -24.65 -7.46 28.84
C PHE A 412 -25.54 -6.20 28.82
N THR A 413 -25.23 -5.24 27.94
CA THR A 413 -25.93 -3.94 27.89
C THR A 413 -27.18 -3.98 27.00
N GLY A 414 -27.29 -4.97 26.11
CA GLY A 414 -28.38 -5.06 25.14
C GLY A 414 -28.43 -3.92 24.16
N LEU A 415 -27.25 -3.35 23.81
CA LEU A 415 -27.14 -2.19 22.93
C LEU A 415 -27.62 -2.55 21.51
N ASN A 416 -28.63 -1.86 21.04
CA ASN A 416 -29.03 -1.94 19.64
C ASN A 416 -27.87 -1.43 18.78
N HIS A 417 -27.53 -2.18 17.73
CA HIS A 417 -26.44 -1.85 16.80
C HIS A 417 -25.06 -1.79 17.47
N GLY A 418 -24.89 -2.45 18.64
CA GLY A 418 -23.60 -2.45 19.38
C GLY A 418 -22.43 -3.05 18.61
N TYR A 419 -22.70 -3.87 17.59
CA TYR A 419 -21.66 -4.57 16.81
C TYR A 419 -20.72 -3.62 16.04
N TRP A 420 -21.09 -2.34 15.91
CA TRP A 420 -20.19 -1.30 15.42
C TRP A 420 -18.93 -1.13 16.31
N ILE A 421 -19.07 -1.49 17.60
CA ILE A 421 -17.91 -1.52 18.53
C ILE A 421 -16.85 -2.50 18.02
N LEU A 422 -17.30 -3.70 17.60
CA LEU A 422 -16.39 -4.73 17.07
C LEU A 422 -15.73 -4.27 15.77
N LEU A 423 -16.48 -3.63 14.90
CA LEU A 423 -15.96 -3.11 13.64
C LEU A 423 -14.89 -2.06 13.89
N THR A 424 -15.15 -1.12 14.80
CA THR A 424 -14.18 -0.08 15.18
C THR A 424 -12.92 -0.72 15.78
N SER A 425 -13.09 -1.72 16.64
CA SER A 425 -11.98 -2.45 17.27
C SER A 425 -11.08 -3.13 16.24
N LEU A 426 -11.69 -3.75 15.22
CA LEU A 426 -10.94 -4.41 14.14
C LEU A 426 -10.07 -3.41 13.36
N PHE A 427 -10.61 -2.23 13.05
CA PHE A 427 -9.87 -1.23 12.28
C PHE A 427 -8.79 -0.52 13.11
N VAL A 428 -9.02 -0.34 14.41
CA VAL A 428 -8.12 0.42 15.29
C VAL A 428 -6.97 -0.45 15.79
N CYS A 429 -7.25 -1.71 16.14
CA CYS A 429 -6.27 -2.58 16.79
C CYS A 429 -5.18 -2.99 15.79
N GLN A 430 -3.95 -2.56 16.04
CA GLN A 430 -2.77 -2.84 15.21
C GLN A 430 -1.78 -3.69 16.02
N PRO A 431 -0.86 -4.39 15.34
CA PRO A 431 0.16 -5.17 16.06
C PRO A 431 1.03 -4.33 16.98
N ASN A 432 1.22 -3.05 16.68
CA ASN A 432 2.06 -2.12 17.47
C ASN A 432 1.16 -1.21 18.32
N TYR A 433 1.53 -1.04 19.61
CA TYR A 433 0.76 -0.22 20.56
C TYR A 433 0.70 1.25 20.13
N ASN A 434 1.82 1.83 19.72
CA ASN A 434 1.86 3.24 19.32
C ASN A 434 0.99 3.49 18.08
N ALA A 435 1.00 2.56 17.13
CA ALA A 435 0.14 2.63 15.95
C ALA A 435 -1.34 2.53 16.35
N THR A 436 -1.67 1.66 17.30
CA THR A 436 -3.04 1.50 17.83
C THR A 436 -3.52 2.80 18.47
N ARG A 437 -2.70 3.40 19.34
CA ARG A 437 -3.04 4.66 20.02
C ARG A 437 -3.27 5.80 19.04
N HIS A 438 -2.39 5.95 18.06
CA HIS A 438 -2.51 6.99 17.03
C HIS A 438 -3.78 6.79 16.19
N ARG A 439 -4.05 5.56 15.75
CA ARG A 439 -5.25 5.24 14.96
C ARG A 439 -6.53 5.46 15.78
N LEU A 440 -6.51 5.14 17.07
CA LEU A 440 -7.65 5.37 17.97
C LEU A 440 -8.00 6.86 18.03
N THR A 441 -7.00 7.71 18.23
CA THR A 441 -7.20 9.18 18.28
C THR A 441 -7.83 9.69 16.97
N LEU A 442 -7.26 9.29 15.83
CA LEU A 442 -7.76 9.69 14.51
C LEU A 442 -9.17 9.14 14.27
N ARG A 443 -9.46 7.92 14.74
CA ARG A 443 -10.78 7.30 14.63
C ARG A 443 -11.83 8.08 15.43
N ILE A 444 -11.50 8.46 16.67
CA ILE A 444 -12.39 9.25 17.52
C ILE A 444 -12.69 10.60 16.85
N ILE A 445 -11.67 11.33 16.40
CA ILE A 445 -11.82 12.63 15.74
C ILE A 445 -12.69 12.50 14.49
N GLY A 446 -12.37 11.53 13.64
CA GLY A 446 -13.11 11.29 12.40
C GLY A 446 -14.56 10.89 12.64
N THR A 447 -14.82 10.04 13.64
CA THR A 447 -16.17 9.60 13.98
C THR A 447 -17.00 10.77 14.52
N LEU A 448 -16.45 11.58 15.43
CA LEU A 448 -17.15 12.75 15.96
C LEU A 448 -17.49 13.74 14.85
N ALA A 449 -16.53 14.01 13.96
CA ALA A 449 -16.75 14.88 12.81
C ALA A 449 -17.80 14.29 11.85
N GLY A 450 -17.73 12.96 11.62
CA GLY A 450 -18.69 12.25 10.78
C GLY A 450 -20.11 12.31 11.31
N VAL A 451 -20.29 12.15 12.63
CA VAL A 451 -21.62 12.25 13.28
C VAL A 451 -22.11 13.72 13.21
N ALA A 452 -21.23 14.69 13.49
CA ALA A 452 -21.57 16.11 13.46
C ALA A 452 -22.04 16.57 12.07
N VAL A 453 -21.46 15.99 11.01
CA VAL A 453 -21.88 16.28 9.62
C VAL A 453 -23.07 15.40 9.22
N GLY A 454 -23.09 14.13 9.64
CA GLY A 454 -24.07 13.14 9.20
C GLY A 454 -25.49 13.44 9.67
N ILE A 455 -25.65 13.87 10.93
CA ILE A 455 -26.98 14.18 11.48
C ILE A 455 -27.66 15.29 10.67
N PRO A 456 -27.01 16.46 10.42
CA PRO A 456 -27.61 17.49 9.55
C PRO A 456 -27.89 16.99 8.13
N VAL A 457 -26.96 16.20 7.55
CA VAL A 457 -27.12 15.67 6.18
C VAL A 457 -28.39 14.80 6.11
N LEU A 458 -28.61 13.93 7.09
CA LEU A 458 -29.82 13.08 7.14
C LEU A 458 -31.08 13.93 7.25
N TYR A 459 -31.01 15.03 7.99
CA TYR A 459 -32.15 15.95 8.14
C TYR A 459 -32.48 16.68 6.83
N PHE A 460 -31.44 17.13 6.10
CA PHE A 460 -31.62 17.89 4.87
C PHE A 460 -31.90 17.02 3.64
N VAL A 461 -31.56 15.73 3.68
CA VAL A 461 -31.75 14.81 2.55
C VAL A 461 -32.62 13.62 3.02
N PRO A 462 -33.93 13.80 3.16
CA PRO A 462 -34.80 12.71 3.63
C PRO A 462 -35.19 11.71 2.54
N SER A 463 -34.94 12.01 1.26
CA SER A 463 -35.33 11.13 0.15
C SER A 463 -34.39 9.92 0.05
N LEU A 464 -34.98 8.76 -0.28
CA LEU A 464 -34.22 7.51 -0.47
C LEU A 464 -33.17 7.66 -1.58
N GLU A 465 -33.56 8.28 -2.69
CA GLU A 465 -32.64 8.48 -3.84
C GLU A 465 -31.45 9.35 -3.46
N GLY A 466 -31.69 10.43 -2.70
CA GLY A 466 -30.64 11.31 -2.20
C GLY A 466 -29.68 10.58 -1.29
N GLN A 467 -30.19 9.73 -0.39
CA GLN A 467 -29.37 8.93 0.52
C GLN A 467 -28.53 7.91 -0.24
N LEU A 468 -29.09 7.26 -1.27
CA LEU A 468 -28.32 6.32 -2.11
C LEU A 468 -27.17 7.00 -2.85
N VAL A 469 -27.41 8.21 -3.38
CA VAL A 469 -26.38 9.01 -4.04
C VAL A 469 -25.29 9.36 -3.03
N LEU A 470 -25.65 9.76 -1.82
CA LEU A 470 -24.68 10.09 -0.76
C LEU A 470 -23.90 8.86 -0.30
N ILE A 471 -24.51 7.68 -0.28
CA ILE A 471 -23.81 6.41 0.03
C ILE A 471 -22.69 6.18 -0.99
N VAL A 472 -22.98 6.37 -2.28
CA VAL A 472 -21.97 6.21 -3.34
C VAL A 472 -20.84 7.24 -3.16
N ILE A 473 -21.19 8.51 -2.95
CA ILE A 473 -20.20 9.59 -2.80
C ILE A 473 -19.29 9.34 -1.59
N THR A 474 -19.89 9.05 -0.42
CA THR A 474 -19.11 8.83 0.81
C THR A 474 -18.26 7.57 0.73
N GLY A 475 -18.74 6.53 0.07
CA GLY A 475 -17.97 5.31 -0.16
C GLY A 475 -16.74 5.58 -1.01
N VAL A 476 -16.88 6.32 -2.11
CA VAL A 476 -15.76 6.69 -2.98
C VAL A 476 -14.76 7.56 -2.21
N LEU A 477 -15.26 8.56 -1.46
CA LEU A 477 -14.38 9.46 -0.69
C LEU A 477 -13.64 8.69 0.41
N PHE A 478 -14.26 7.70 1.05
CA PHE A 478 -13.58 6.83 2.01
C PHE A 478 -12.35 6.17 1.37
N PHE A 479 -12.50 5.59 0.18
CA PHE A 479 -11.40 4.91 -0.49
C PHE A 479 -10.33 5.88 -0.99
N VAL A 480 -10.72 7.09 -1.42
CA VAL A 480 -9.77 8.13 -1.85
C VAL A 480 -8.88 8.55 -0.67
N PHE A 481 -9.47 8.78 0.51
CA PHE A 481 -8.73 9.28 1.68
C PHE A 481 -8.11 8.18 2.54
N ARG A 482 -8.48 6.92 2.35
CA ARG A 482 -8.02 5.79 3.18
C ARG A 482 -6.50 5.69 3.28
N THR A 483 -5.79 5.92 2.19
CA THR A 483 -4.33 5.80 2.13
C THR A 483 -3.60 7.12 2.42
N VAL A 484 -4.31 8.25 2.37
CA VAL A 484 -3.70 9.58 2.49
C VAL A 484 -3.90 10.14 3.90
N GLN A 485 -5.16 10.18 4.37
CA GLN A 485 -5.52 10.79 5.66
C GLN A 485 -6.58 9.95 6.37
N TYR A 486 -6.16 9.20 7.37
CA TYR A 486 -7.02 8.25 8.07
C TYR A 486 -8.22 8.92 8.76
N ALA A 487 -8.05 10.12 9.32
CA ALA A 487 -9.15 10.84 9.98
C ALA A 487 -10.28 11.18 9.01
N HIS A 488 -9.93 11.63 7.79
CA HIS A 488 -10.92 11.93 6.73
C HIS A 488 -11.60 10.65 6.25
N ALA A 489 -10.85 9.56 6.11
CA ALA A 489 -11.42 8.27 5.76
C ALA A 489 -12.43 7.82 6.82
N THR A 490 -12.11 8.00 8.11
CA THR A 490 -13.00 7.66 9.21
C THR A 490 -14.28 8.51 9.19
N LEU A 491 -14.15 9.80 8.87
CA LEU A 491 -15.30 10.70 8.70
C LEU A 491 -16.24 10.15 7.62
N PHE A 492 -15.72 9.82 6.46
CA PHE A 492 -16.53 9.35 5.33
C PHE A 492 -17.14 7.97 5.56
N ILE A 493 -16.43 7.03 6.22
CA ILE A 493 -17.02 5.73 6.55
C ILE A 493 -18.10 5.87 7.61
N THR A 494 -17.96 6.81 8.54
CA THR A 494 -18.99 7.12 9.54
C THR A 494 -20.25 7.68 8.86
N LEU A 495 -20.08 8.59 7.90
CA LEU A 495 -21.17 9.12 7.07
C LEU A 495 -21.87 7.99 6.31
N LEU A 496 -21.11 7.11 5.69
CA LEU A 496 -21.63 5.96 4.94
C LEU A 496 -22.51 5.08 5.84
N VAL A 497 -22.01 4.77 7.03
CA VAL A 497 -22.71 3.93 8.01
C VAL A 497 -24.00 4.59 8.47
N LEU A 498 -23.97 5.89 8.78
CA LEU A 498 -25.16 6.65 9.18
C LEU A 498 -26.21 6.67 8.06
N LEU A 499 -25.79 6.86 6.83
CA LEU A 499 -26.68 6.84 5.66
C LEU A 499 -27.28 5.45 5.46
N CYS A 500 -26.53 4.41 5.58
CA CYS A 500 -27.02 3.02 5.53
C CYS A 500 -28.03 2.71 6.61
N UNK A 501 -27.95 3.19 7.62
CA UNK A 501 -28.81 3.09 8.70
C UNK A 501 -30.07 3.81 8.52
N UNK A 502 -29.90 4.79 8.06
CA UNK A 502 -30.97 5.62 7.80
C UNK A 502 -31.88 5.11 6.76
N THR A 503 -31.28 4.64 5.73
CA THR A 503 -32.08 3.97 4.68
C THR A 503 -32.92 2.82 5.23
N HIS A 504 -32.46 2.17 6.27
CA HIS A 504 -33.19 1.06 6.90
C HIS A 504 -34.37 1.54 7.75
N LEU A 505 -34.26 2.73 8.33
CA LEU A 505 -35.31 3.28 9.21
C LEU A 505 -36.47 3.90 8.44
N ILE A 506 -36.27 4.22 7.15
CA ILE A 506 -37.29 4.86 6.30
C ILE A 506 -38.22 3.81 5.66
N ASN A 507 -37.82 2.52 5.67
CA ASN A 507 -38.64 1.39 5.21
C ASN A 507 -39.23 0.60 6.37
#